data_dc044c37bb31de33beb35ec20b2401c8
#
_entry.id   dc044c37bb31de33beb35ec20b2401c8
#
_cell.length_a   1.000
_cell.length_b   1.000
_cell.length_c   1.000
_cell.angle_alpha   90.00
_cell.angle_beta   90.00
_cell.angle_gamma   90.00
#
_symmetry.space_group_name_H-M   'P 1'
#
loop_
_entity.id
_entity.type
_entity.pdbx_description
1 polymer ?
#
loop_
_entity_poly.entity_id
_entity_poly.type
_entity_poly.pdbx_seq_one_letter_code
_entity_poly.pdbx_strand_id
1 'polypeptide(L)'
;LELLMAPFDREQQGGVLAVLHDVTEQRKNQELQREFVANVSHELRTPLTNIRSYAETLSDSAGDIPPAMEKKFLGVILGESDRMTHIVQDLLTLSRFDSGRDDLKLARFSFEAAVQDLYNAVYMEAQRHSHTLELELEDGLPEVTADRERTVQVMMNIVSNSIKYTPDGGKIVISAGRTGDRVW
;
A
#
# COMPACT_ATOMS: atom_id res chain seq x y z
N LEU A 1 -11.24 20.45 -22.42
CA LEU A 1 -11.63 21.85 -22.59
C LEU A 1 -13.12 21.99 -22.36
N GLU A 2 -13.51 22.95 -21.54
CA GLU A 2 -14.91 23.40 -21.39
C GLU A 2 -15.05 24.80 -21.96
N LEU A 3 -16.10 25.01 -22.77
CA LEU A 3 -16.39 26.29 -23.37
C LEU A 3 -17.65 26.86 -22.71
N LEU A 4 -17.51 27.98 -22.05
CA LEU A 4 -18.63 28.78 -21.55
C LEU A 4 -18.81 29.99 -22.47
N MET A 5 -20.04 30.16 -22.96
CA MET A 5 -20.40 31.32 -23.79
C MET A 5 -21.51 32.09 -23.12
N ALA A 6 -21.36 33.42 -23.01
CA ALA A 6 -22.36 34.31 -22.52
C ALA A 6 -22.53 35.51 -23.46
N PRO A 7 -23.75 35.89 -23.83
CA PRO A 7 -23.97 37.12 -24.57
C PRO A 7 -23.64 38.33 -23.68
N PHE A 8 -22.99 39.34 -24.23
CA PHE A 8 -22.91 40.61 -23.55
C PHE A 8 -23.30 41.73 -24.50
N ASP A 9 -23.98 42.72 -23.98
CA ASP A 9 -24.38 43.89 -24.72
C ASP A 9 -23.68 45.11 -24.11
N ARG A 10 -22.95 45.84 -24.93
CA ARG A 10 -22.31 47.09 -24.56
C ARG A 10 -22.71 48.14 -25.58
N GLU A 11 -23.61 49.04 -25.20
CA GLU A 11 -24.05 50.18 -25.99
C GLU A 11 -24.51 49.84 -27.43
N GLN A 12 -25.45 48.87 -27.55
CA GLN A 12 -26.08 48.41 -28.80
C GLN A 12 -25.15 47.65 -29.77
N GLN A 13 -23.93 47.30 -29.35
CA GLN A 13 -23.07 46.34 -30.06
C GLN A 13 -23.06 45.02 -29.31
N GLY A 14 -23.97 44.12 -29.68
CA GLY A 14 -24.05 42.75 -29.10
C GLY A 14 -22.79 41.94 -29.40
N GLY A 15 -22.27 41.29 -28.39
CA GLY A 15 -21.11 40.42 -28.49
C GLY A 15 -21.32 39.13 -27.75
N VAL A 16 -20.42 38.18 -27.95
CA VAL A 16 -20.37 36.91 -27.20
C VAL A 16 -19.02 36.84 -26.50
N LEU A 17 -19.06 36.69 -25.19
CA LEU A 17 -17.89 36.33 -24.39
C LEU A 17 -17.76 34.83 -24.41
N ALA A 18 -16.63 34.32 -24.84
CA ALA A 18 -16.28 32.92 -24.82
C ALA A 18 -15.11 32.72 -23.84
N VAL A 19 -15.31 31.85 -22.83
CA VAL A 19 -14.27 31.46 -21.88
C VAL A 19 -13.96 29.97 -22.13
N LEU A 20 -12.69 29.71 -22.45
CA LEU A 20 -12.15 28.36 -22.60
C LEU A 20 -11.43 27.99 -21.31
N HIS A 21 -11.89 26.95 -20.67
CA HIS A 21 -11.26 26.39 -19.47
C HIS A 21 -10.64 25.03 -19.79
N ASP A 22 -9.36 24.87 -19.55
CA ASP A 22 -8.70 23.57 -19.64
C ASP A 22 -8.98 22.76 -18.38
N VAL A 23 -9.83 21.76 -18.50
CA VAL A 23 -10.24 20.86 -17.42
C VAL A 23 -9.56 19.48 -17.52
N THR A 24 -8.51 19.37 -18.32
CA THR A 24 -7.85 18.07 -18.60
C THR A 24 -7.30 17.46 -17.32
N GLU A 25 -6.56 18.19 -16.51
CA GLU A 25 -6.06 17.73 -15.23
C GLU A 25 -7.19 17.39 -14.24
N GLN A 26 -8.22 18.24 -14.20
CA GLN A 26 -9.36 18.01 -13.31
C GLN A 26 -10.10 16.72 -13.66
N ARG A 27 -10.35 16.46 -14.94
CA ARG A 27 -10.98 15.21 -15.40
C ARG A 27 -10.11 13.99 -15.10
N LYS A 28 -8.81 14.09 -15.39
CA LYS A 28 -7.85 13.01 -15.08
C LYS A 28 -7.85 12.68 -13.59
N ASN A 29 -7.84 13.68 -12.72
CA ASN A 29 -7.90 13.49 -11.27
C ASN A 29 -9.22 12.84 -10.83
N GLN A 30 -10.35 13.23 -11.43
CA GLN A 30 -11.65 12.61 -11.15
C GLN A 30 -11.71 11.15 -11.63
N GLU A 31 -11.12 10.83 -12.77
CA GLU A 31 -11.04 9.45 -13.27
C GLU A 31 -10.16 8.60 -12.33
N LEU A 32 -8.99 9.07 -11.95
CA LEU A 32 -8.11 8.40 -10.98
C LEU A 32 -8.81 8.17 -9.64
N GLN A 33 -9.56 9.16 -9.14
CA GLN A 33 -10.32 9.02 -7.90
C GLN A 33 -11.43 7.96 -8.02
N ARG A 34 -12.15 7.90 -9.15
CA ARG A 34 -13.18 6.88 -9.39
C ARG A 34 -12.57 5.48 -9.48
N GLU A 35 -11.48 5.35 -10.21
CA GLU A 35 -10.73 4.10 -10.34
C GLU A 35 -10.21 3.63 -8.97
N PHE A 36 -9.66 4.54 -8.18
CA PHE A 36 -9.21 4.26 -6.82
C PHE A 36 -10.35 3.71 -5.94
N VAL A 37 -11.52 4.38 -5.90
CA VAL A 37 -12.68 3.92 -5.11
C VAL A 37 -13.17 2.55 -5.60
N ALA A 38 -13.19 2.32 -6.91
CA ALA A 38 -13.58 1.03 -7.47
C ALA A 38 -12.59 -0.07 -7.05
N ASN A 39 -11.29 0.17 -7.17
CA ASN A 39 -10.25 -0.79 -6.78
C ASN A 39 -10.30 -1.12 -5.29
N VAL A 40 -10.43 -0.11 -4.42
CA VAL A 40 -10.61 -0.32 -2.97
C VAL A 40 -11.84 -1.18 -2.67
N SER A 41 -12.95 -0.90 -3.34
CA SER A 41 -14.20 -1.66 -3.17
C SER A 41 -14.03 -3.13 -3.57
N HIS A 42 -13.28 -3.40 -4.62
CA HIS A 42 -12.95 -4.76 -5.06
C HIS A 42 -12.00 -5.47 -4.08
N GLU A 43 -10.94 -4.78 -3.63
CA GLU A 43 -9.97 -5.32 -2.69
C GLU A 43 -10.58 -5.65 -1.31
N LEU A 44 -11.61 -4.92 -0.89
CA LEU A 44 -12.35 -5.20 0.36
C LEU A 44 -13.43 -6.27 0.18
N ARG A 45 -14.05 -6.37 -1.00
CA ARG A 45 -15.14 -7.34 -1.25
C ARG A 45 -14.64 -8.78 -1.22
N THR A 46 -13.49 -9.05 -1.78
CA THR A 46 -12.92 -10.41 -1.87
C THR A 46 -12.69 -11.03 -0.49
N PRO A 47 -11.92 -10.42 0.44
CA PRO A 47 -11.72 -10.97 1.78
C PRO A 47 -13.04 -11.07 2.57
N LEU A 48 -13.93 -10.09 2.43
CA LEU A 48 -15.23 -10.12 3.09
C LEU A 48 -16.10 -11.31 2.63
N THR A 49 -16.08 -11.61 1.33
CA THR A 49 -16.78 -12.77 0.77
C THR A 49 -16.21 -14.08 1.30
N ASN A 50 -14.89 -14.19 1.40
CA ASN A 50 -14.22 -15.36 1.96
C ASN A 50 -14.58 -15.54 3.45
N ILE A 51 -14.45 -14.49 4.26
CA ILE A 51 -14.83 -14.50 5.68
C ILE A 51 -16.27 -15.00 5.83
N ARG A 52 -17.19 -14.41 5.09
CA ARG A 52 -18.60 -14.77 5.13
C ARG A 52 -18.83 -16.24 4.77
N SER A 53 -18.25 -16.70 3.65
CA SER A 53 -18.43 -18.08 3.18
C SER A 53 -17.94 -19.12 4.20
N TYR A 54 -16.75 -18.90 4.78
CA TYR A 54 -16.22 -19.82 5.80
C TYR A 54 -16.99 -19.75 7.12
N ALA A 55 -17.46 -18.56 7.51
CA ALA A 55 -18.30 -18.40 8.69
C ALA A 55 -19.69 -19.08 8.51
N GLU A 56 -20.33 -18.92 7.35
CA GLU A 56 -21.57 -19.62 7.00
C GLU A 56 -21.35 -21.15 7.03
N THR A 57 -20.26 -21.66 6.44
CA THR A 57 -19.93 -23.08 6.46
C THR A 57 -19.77 -23.61 7.90
N LEU A 58 -19.07 -22.86 8.76
CA LEU A 58 -18.91 -23.23 10.18
C LEU A 58 -20.25 -23.20 10.92
N SER A 59 -21.09 -22.22 10.64
CA SER A 59 -22.41 -22.09 11.28
C SER A 59 -23.38 -23.20 10.88
N ASP A 60 -23.42 -23.51 9.58
CA ASP A 60 -24.39 -24.48 9.03
C ASP A 60 -24.02 -25.94 9.35
N SER A 61 -22.74 -26.19 9.64
CA SER A 61 -22.25 -27.56 9.87
C SER A 61 -22.53 -28.13 11.29
N ALA A 62 -23.12 -27.31 12.18
CA ALA A 62 -23.64 -27.73 13.51
C ALA A 62 -22.73 -28.69 14.33
N GLY A 63 -21.40 -28.61 14.14
CA GLY A 63 -20.44 -29.47 14.84
C GLY A 63 -20.00 -30.72 14.07
N ASP A 64 -20.49 -30.94 12.86
CA ASP A 64 -20.13 -32.10 12.01
C ASP A 64 -18.79 -31.93 11.28
N ILE A 65 -18.10 -30.79 11.46
CA ILE A 65 -16.79 -30.52 10.85
C ILE A 65 -15.68 -31.12 11.72
N PRO A 66 -14.73 -31.87 11.13
CA PRO A 66 -13.55 -32.34 11.84
C PRO A 66 -12.76 -31.15 12.46
N PRO A 67 -12.24 -31.25 13.70
CA PRO A 67 -11.56 -30.15 14.39
C PRO A 67 -10.38 -29.56 13.61
N ALA A 68 -9.68 -30.37 12.81
CA ALA A 68 -8.60 -29.89 11.94
C ALA A 68 -9.10 -28.96 10.83
N MET A 69 -10.30 -29.23 10.30
CA MET A 69 -10.91 -28.43 9.25
C MET A 69 -11.53 -27.15 9.81
N GLU A 70 -12.17 -27.24 11.00
CA GLU A 70 -12.64 -26.08 11.76
C GLU A 70 -11.50 -25.08 12.01
N LYS A 71 -10.35 -25.57 12.54
CA LYS A 71 -9.16 -24.75 12.75
C LYS A 71 -8.65 -24.10 11.47
N LYS A 72 -8.68 -24.84 10.35
CA LYS A 72 -8.29 -24.30 9.04
C LYS A 72 -9.23 -23.17 8.60
N PHE A 73 -10.54 -23.32 8.73
CA PHE A 73 -11.52 -22.30 8.34
C PHE A 73 -11.40 -21.05 9.22
N LEU A 74 -11.25 -21.21 10.53
CA LEU A 74 -10.97 -20.09 11.44
C LEU A 74 -9.66 -19.39 11.08
N GLY A 75 -8.61 -20.13 10.69
CA GLY A 75 -7.35 -19.57 10.23
C GLY A 75 -7.51 -18.72 8.97
N VAL A 76 -8.37 -19.13 8.02
CA VAL A 76 -8.66 -18.32 6.83
C VAL A 76 -9.42 -17.04 7.21
N ILE A 77 -10.42 -17.14 8.08
CA ILE A 77 -11.18 -15.95 8.55
C ILE A 77 -10.25 -14.94 9.21
N LEU A 78 -9.36 -15.38 10.09
CA LEU A 78 -8.39 -14.51 10.75
C LEU A 78 -7.43 -13.87 9.74
N GLY A 79 -6.87 -14.66 8.83
CA GLY A 79 -5.95 -14.13 7.80
C GLY A 79 -6.60 -13.09 6.89
N GLU A 80 -7.86 -13.29 6.48
CA GLU A 80 -8.59 -12.31 5.68
C GLU A 80 -8.96 -11.05 6.48
N SER A 81 -9.23 -11.19 7.79
CA SER A 81 -9.47 -10.06 8.68
C SER A 81 -8.21 -9.20 8.87
N ASP A 82 -7.04 -9.84 9.04
CA ASP A 82 -5.75 -9.15 9.11
C ASP A 82 -5.45 -8.43 7.80
N ARG A 83 -5.71 -9.08 6.66
CA ARG A 83 -5.57 -8.45 5.33
C ARG A 83 -6.44 -7.20 5.19
N MET A 84 -7.71 -7.25 5.61
CA MET A 84 -8.60 -6.08 5.59
C MET A 84 -8.07 -4.95 6.48
N THR A 85 -7.53 -5.29 7.64
CA THR A 85 -6.94 -4.31 8.56
C THR A 85 -5.77 -3.57 7.88
N HIS A 86 -4.90 -4.28 7.17
CA HIS A 86 -3.80 -3.67 6.42
C HIS A 86 -4.31 -2.74 5.31
N ILE A 87 -5.31 -3.18 4.53
CA ILE A 87 -5.90 -2.33 3.48
C ILE A 87 -6.44 -1.02 4.07
N VAL A 88 -7.16 -1.09 5.20
CA VAL A 88 -7.70 0.11 5.87
C VAL A 88 -6.57 1.02 6.37
N GLN A 89 -5.50 0.45 6.94
CA GLN A 89 -4.34 1.23 7.39
C GLN A 89 -3.63 1.95 6.23
N ASP A 90 -3.48 1.27 5.09
CA ASP A 90 -2.90 1.86 3.88
C ASP A 90 -3.75 3.03 3.35
N LEU A 91 -5.08 2.86 3.34
CA LEU A 91 -6.03 3.91 2.95
C LEU A 91 -5.97 5.13 3.87
N LEU A 92 -5.91 4.90 5.19
CA LEU A 92 -5.79 5.98 6.17
C LEU A 92 -4.44 6.71 6.02
N THR A 93 -3.38 6.00 5.73
CA THR A 93 -2.04 6.56 5.47
C THR A 93 -2.09 7.45 4.22
N LEU A 94 -2.66 6.95 3.11
CA LEU A 94 -2.81 7.72 1.89
C LEU A 94 -3.65 8.98 2.10
N SER A 95 -4.80 8.86 2.80
CA SER A 95 -5.67 10.01 3.12
C SER A 95 -4.97 11.09 3.95
N ARG A 96 -4.06 10.72 4.86
CA ARG A 96 -3.26 11.67 5.63
C ARG A 96 -2.25 12.40 4.76
N PHE A 97 -1.58 11.70 3.86
CA PHE A 97 -0.66 12.31 2.88
C PHE A 97 -1.38 13.34 2.00
N ASP A 98 -2.53 12.99 1.44
CA ASP A 98 -3.31 13.88 0.57
C ASP A 98 -3.79 15.13 1.31
N SER A 99 -4.06 15.04 2.61
CA SER A 99 -4.48 16.18 3.43
C SER A 99 -3.34 17.08 3.92
N GLY A 100 -2.08 16.74 3.62
CA GLY A 100 -0.90 17.46 4.10
C GLY A 100 -0.74 17.49 5.62
N ARG A 101 -1.43 16.59 6.33
CA ARG A 101 -1.46 16.51 7.80
C ARG A 101 -0.50 15.48 8.38
N ASP A 102 0.35 14.89 7.56
CA ASP A 102 1.31 13.89 8.03
C ASP A 102 2.55 14.61 8.58
N ASP A 103 2.55 14.84 9.89
CA ASP A 103 3.73 15.33 10.61
C ASP A 103 4.77 14.20 10.67
N LEU A 104 5.77 14.27 9.81
CA LEU A 104 6.90 13.33 9.84
C LEU A 104 7.66 13.47 11.17
N LYS A 105 7.81 12.37 11.87
CA LYS A 105 8.59 12.28 13.10
C LYS A 105 10.07 12.09 12.77
N LEU A 106 10.72 13.17 12.36
CA LEU A 106 12.14 13.13 12.00
C LEU A 106 12.99 12.88 13.24
N ALA A 107 13.76 11.79 13.23
CA ALA A 107 14.72 11.42 14.25
C ALA A 107 15.99 10.84 13.61
N ARG A 108 17.10 10.94 14.32
CA ARG A 108 18.33 10.23 13.92
C ARG A 108 18.24 8.78 14.34
N PHE A 109 18.57 7.88 13.43
CA PHE A 109 18.61 6.44 13.70
C PHE A 109 19.67 5.73 12.83
N SER A 110 20.10 4.56 13.28
CA SER A 110 21.00 3.70 12.51
C SER A 110 20.23 3.09 11.33
N PHE A 111 20.63 3.45 10.10
CA PHE A 111 20.05 2.87 8.88
C PHE A 111 20.34 1.39 8.78
N GLU A 112 21.56 0.98 9.14
CA GLU A 112 21.99 -0.41 9.22
C GLU A 112 21.08 -1.25 10.12
N ALA A 113 20.81 -0.76 11.35
CA ALA A 113 19.91 -1.44 12.28
C ALA A 113 18.48 -1.55 11.73
N ALA A 114 17.98 -0.53 11.05
CA ALA A 114 16.65 -0.58 10.44
C ALA A 114 16.55 -1.62 9.31
N VAL A 115 17.59 -1.75 8.48
CA VAL A 115 17.64 -2.77 7.41
C VAL A 115 17.80 -4.17 8.01
N GLN A 116 18.59 -4.33 9.09
CA GLN A 116 18.73 -5.61 9.78
C GLN A 116 17.42 -6.05 10.43
N ASP A 117 16.68 -5.13 11.06
CA ASP A 117 15.35 -5.41 11.63
C ASP A 117 14.37 -5.85 10.54
N LEU A 118 14.38 -5.17 9.38
CA LEU A 118 13.59 -5.55 8.21
C LEU A 118 13.92 -6.97 7.74
N TYR A 119 15.22 -7.27 7.56
CA TYR A 119 15.66 -8.60 7.13
C TYR A 119 15.15 -9.69 8.08
N ASN A 120 15.31 -9.49 9.39
CA ASN A 120 14.86 -10.44 10.39
C ASN A 120 13.31 -10.62 10.36
N ALA A 121 12.56 -9.56 10.14
CA ALA A 121 11.10 -9.60 10.09
C ALA A 121 10.58 -10.41 8.89
N VAL A 122 11.24 -10.34 7.73
CA VAL A 122 10.79 -11.02 6.52
C VAL A 122 11.41 -12.41 6.31
N TYR A 123 12.43 -12.77 7.09
CA TYR A 123 13.20 -14.00 6.89
C TYR A 123 12.33 -15.26 6.90
N MET A 124 11.45 -15.39 7.89
CA MET A 124 10.56 -16.56 8.01
C MET A 124 9.56 -16.66 6.86
N GLU A 125 9.10 -15.53 6.34
CA GLU A 125 8.17 -15.51 5.21
C GLU A 125 8.89 -15.93 3.91
N ALA A 126 10.10 -15.41 3.67
CA ALA A 126 10.93 -15.84 2.56
C ALA A 126 11.23 -17.36 2.61
N GLN A 127 11.48 -17.90 3.80
CA GLN A 127 11.72 -19.34 4.00
C GLN A 127 10.46 -20.19 3.68
N ARG A 128 9.25 -19.72 3.98
CA ARG A 128 7.99 -20.41 3.63
C ARG A 128 7.84 -20.61 2.12
N HIS A 129 8.35 -19.67 1.33
CA HIS A 129 8.39 -19.74 -0.12
C HIS A 129 9.67 -20.38 -0.66
N SER A 130 10.50 -20.98 0.22
CA SER A 130 11.77 -21.58 -0.14
C SER A 130 12.75 -20.60 -0.83
N HIS A 131 12.60 -19.28 -0.60
CA HIS A 131 13.49 -18.28 -1.16
C HIS A 131 14.84 -18.26 -0.45
N THR A 132 15.89 -18.00 -1.22
CA THR A 132 17.18 -17.63 -0.68
C THR A 132 17.18 -16.12 -0.43
N LEU A 133 17.15 -15.71 0.85
CA LEU A 133 17.20 -14.29 1.24
C LEU A 133 18.63 -13.96 1.70
N GLU A 134 19.25 -13.01 1.02
CA GLU A 134 20.61 -12.52 1.33
C GLU A 134 20.55 -11.06 1.78
N LEU A 135 21.45 -10.69 2.69
CA LEU A 135 21.63 -9.33 3.18
C LEU A 135 23.08 -8.89 2.90
N GLU A 136 23.21 -7.81 2.13
CA GLU A 136 24.49 -7.22 1.75
C GLU A 136 24.54 -5.78 2.27
N LEU A 137 25.32 -5.53 3.30
CA LEU A 137 25.50 -4.20 3.89
C LEU A 137 26.94 -3.73 3.70
N GLU A 138 27.11 -2.50 3.24
CA GLU A 138 28.42 -1.85 3.29
C GLU A 138 28.79 -1.50 4.74
N ASP A 139 30.07 -1.66 5.08
CA ASP A 139 30.58 -1.31 6.40
C ASP A 139 30.46 0.20 6.67
N GLY A 140 30.09 0.55 7.89
CA GLY A 140 30.09 1.93 8.36
C GLY A 140 28.99 2.80 7.78
N LEU A 141 27.80 2.25 7.55
CA LEU A 141 26.61 3.03 7.18
C LEU A 141 26.32 4.13 8.22
N PRO A 142 26.10 5.38 7.80
CA PRO A 142 25.86 6.48 8.72
C PRO A 142 24.46 6.40 9.34
N GLU A 143 24.29 7.10 10.47
CA GLU A 143 22.95 7.44 10.93
C GLU A 143 22.26 8.37 9.93
N VAL A 144 20.96 8.17 9.76
CA VAL A 144 20.11 9.01 8.89
C VAL A 144 19.10 9.79 9.74
N THR A 145 18.71 10.97 9.25
CA THR A 145 17.63 11.75 9.84
C THR A 145 16.39 11.60 8.98
N ALA A 146 15.46 10.77 9.43
CA ALA A 146 14.20 10.51 8.73
C ALA A 146 13.14 10.03 9.75
N ASP A 147 11.93 9.79 9.28
CA ASP A 147 10.93 9.04 10.04
C ASP A 147 11.23 7.54 9.92
N ARG A 148 11.73 6.95 11.01
CA ARG A 148 12.13 5.54 11.03
C ARG A 148 10.97 4.59 10.70
N GLU A 149 9.78 4.84 11.26
CA GLU A 149 8.61 3.98 11.05
C GLU A 149 8.21 3.99 9.59
N ARG A 150 8.15 5.17 8.97
CA ARG A 150 7.84 5.33 7.54
C ARG A 150 8.91 4.73 6.65
N THR A 151 10.18 4.92 6.97
CA THR A 151 11.29 4.34 6.22
C THR A 151 11.22 2.81 6.23
N VAL A 152 11.00 2.20 7.40
CA VAL A 152 10.84 0.75 7.52
C VAL A 152 9.59 0.28 6.78
N GLN A 153 8.47 1.01 6.85
CA GLN A 153 7.24 0.69 6.12
C GLN A 153 7.46 0.64 4.61
N VAL A 154 8.19 1.62 4.05
CA VAL A 154 8.51 1.64 2.60
C VAL A 154 9.35 0.42 2.23
N MET A 155 10.41 0.14 2.98
CA MET A 155 11.27 -1.03 2.74
C MET A 155 10.48 -2.34 2.86
N MET A 156 9.63 -2.47 3.88
CA MET A 156 8.76 -3.64 4.09
C MET A 156 7.85 -3.88 2.90
N ASN A 157 7.19 -2.84 2.38
CA ASN A 157 6.31 -2.95 1.22
C ASN A 157 7.04 -3.46 -0.03
N ILE A 158 8.26 -2.98 -0.27
CA ILE A 158 9.07 -3.41 -1.41
C ILE A 158 9.49 -4.88 -1.25
N VAL A 159 10.01 -5.26 -0.08
CA VAL A 159 10.52 -6.62 0.15
C VAL A 159 9.37 -7.63 0.20
N SER A 160 8.24 -7.30 0.83
CA SER A 160 7.06 -8.16 0.82
C SER A 160 6.53 -8.41 -0.60
N ASN A 161 6.53 -7.38 -1.45
CA ASN A 161 6.22 -7.55 -2.86
C ASN A 161 7.23 -8.45 -3.57
N SER A 162 8.53 -8.30 -3.27
CA SER A 162 9.57 -9.16 -3.84
C SER A 162 9.35 -10.62 -3.43
N ILE A 163 9.02 -10.91 -2.17
CA ILE A 163 8.70 -12.27 -1.71
C ILE A 163 7.46 -12.82 -2.42
N LYS A 164 6.41 -12.01 -2.54
CA LYS A 164 5.14 -12.43 -3.14
C LYS A 164 5.24 -12.75 -4.64
N TYR A 165 6.04 -11.98 -5.39
CA TYR A 165 6.09 -12.08 -6.84
C TYR A 165 7.30 -12.85 -7.38
N THR A 166 8.27 -13.20 -6.54
CA THR A 166 9.35 -14.11 -6.91
C THR A 166 8.82 -15.55 -6.91
N PRO A 167 9.08 -16.35 -7.93
CA PRO A 167 8.72 -17.77 -7.92
C PRO A 167 9.40 -18.51 -6.76
N ASP A 168 8.71 -19.51 -6.19
CA ASP A 168 9.22 -20.33 -5.09
C ASP A 168 10.65 -20.86 -5.40
N GLY A 169 11.53 -20.78 -4.42
CA GLY A 169 12.94 -21.14 -4.57
C GLY A 169 13.81 -20.05 -5.20
N GLY A 170 13.25 -18.89 -5.50
CA GLY A 170 14.00 -17.76 -6.06
C GLY A 170 14.95 -17.10 -5.06
N LYS A 171 15.81 -16.21 -5.58
CA LYS A 171 16.78 -15.46 -4.77
C LYS A 171 16.34 -14.00 -4.63
N ILE A 172 16.35 -13.48 -3.41
CA ILE A 172 16.08 -12.09 -3.05
C ILE A 172 17.30 -11.55 -2.31
N VAL A 173 17.80 -10.40 -2.75
CA VAL A 173 18.95 -9.75 -2.11
C VAL A 173 18.48 -8.39 -1.60
N ILE A 174 18.70 -8.13 -0.32
CA ILE A 174 18.53 -6.82 0.30
C ILE A 174 19.92 -6.24 0.44
N SER A 175 20.20 -5.15 -0.27
CA SER A 175 21.49 -4.48 -0.20
C SER A 175 21.33 -3.04 0.25
N ALA A 176 22.28 -2.55 1.04
CA ALA A 176 22.34 -1.16 1.46
C ALA A 176 23.80 -0.68 1.48
N GLY A 177 23.97 0.56 1.04
CA GLY A 177 25.27 1.16 0.90
C GLY A 177 25.24 2.67 1.02
N ARG A 178 26.39 3.31 0.77
CA ARG A 178 26.57 4.74 0.83
C ARG A 178 27.14 5.29 -0.47
N THR A 179 26.61 6.40 -0.92
CA THR A 179 27.17 7.18 -2.03
C THR A 179 27.26 8.64 -1.63
N GLY A 180 28.48 9.09 -1.29
CA GLY A 180 28.70 10.44 -0.76
C GLY A 180 28.05 10.62 0.62
N ASP A 181 27.07 11.53 0.70
CA ASP A 181 26.29 11.85 1.90
C ASP A 181 24.91 11.16 1.94
N ARG A 182 24.63 10.29 0.98
CA ARG A 182 23.35 9.57 0.86
C ARG A 182 23.53 8.09 1.11
N VAL A 183 22.52 7.47 1.73
CA VAL A 183 22.37 6.03 1.81
C VAL A 183 21.36 5.54 0.77
N TRP A 184 21.55 4.36 0.30
CA TRP A 184 20.65 3.66 -0.62
C TRP A 184 20.38 2.24 -0.15
#